data_98bdb27b8dad1ca1cca21358abc574fd
#
_entry.id   98bdb27b8dad1ca1cca21358abc574fd
#
_cell.length_a   1.000
_cell.length_b   1.000
_cell.length_c   1.000
_cell.angle_alpha   90.00
_cell.angle_beta   90.00
_cell.angle_gamma   90.00
#
_symmetry.space_group_name_H-M   'P 1'
#
loop_
_entity.id
_entity.type
_entity.pdbx_description
1 polymer ?
#
loop_
_entity_poly.entity_id
_entity_poly.type
_entity_poly.pdbx_seq_one_letter_code
_entity_poly.pdbx_strand_id
1 'polypeptide(L)'
;TAQYKAGGTEMPAEMGINMNYAEIKYCDIANGPGVRTSLFVSGCTHHCPGCFNEIAWDFEYGKPFTQETIDAILASLEPGYIAGLTLLGGEPFEYANQQGLLPLLQQTKSRFPQKNIWCFTGYLFDKDICGQMCEKWDVTREMLSYIDVLVDGKFMQELKSLNLKFKGSSNQRTILVQESLAKGSPVLLF
;
A
#
# COMPACT_ATOMS: atom_id res chain seq x y z
N THR A 1 -19.32 41.10 -29.13
CA THR A 1 -18.04 40.38 -28.99
C THR A 1 -17.68 40.33 -27.51
N ALA A 2 -18.08 39.24 -26.86
CA ALA A 2 -17.73 38.95 -25.47
C ALA A 2 -16.47 38.08 -25.47
N GLN A 3 -15.39 38.62 -24.88
CA GLN A 3 -14.14 37.91 -24.64
C GLN A 3 -14.32 36.97 -23.45
N TYR A 4 -14.25 35.67 -23.71
CA TYR A 4 -14.10 34.64 -22.64
C TYR A 4 -12.68 34.74 -22.09
N LYS A 5 -12.56 35.18 -20.84
CA LYS A 5 -11.33 35.02 -20.05
C LYS A 5 -11.27 33.60 -19.56
N ALA A 6 -10.27 32.85 -20.02
CA ALA A 6 -9.90 31.55 -19.42
C ALA A 6 -9.43 31.81 -17.99
N GLY A 7 -10.23 31.39 -17.01
CA GLY A 7 -9.85 31.34 -15.62
C GLY A 7 -8.94 30.13 -15.44
N GLY A 8 -7.64 30.36 -15.31
CA GLY A 8 -6.71 29.35 -14.80
C GLY A 8 -7.05 29.07 -13.34
N THR A 9 -7.56 27.91 -13.05
CA THR A 9 -7.59 27.37 -11.70
C THR A 9 -6.16 26.96 -11.35
N GLU A 10 -5.47 27.87 -10.65
CA GLU A 10 -4.26 27.50 -9.92
C GLU A 10 -4.64 26.36 -8.97
N MET A 11 -4.02 25.20 -9.15
CA MET A 11 -4.07 24.12 -8.20
C MET A 11 -3.52 24.65 -6.87
N PRO A 12 -4.19 24.46 -5.74
CA PRO A 12 -3.63 24.85 -4.46
C PRO A 12 -2.33 24.08 -4.25
N ALA A 13 -1.25 24.83 -4.12
CA ALA A 13 0.03 24.32 -3.70
C ALA A 13 -0.13 23.66 -2.32
N GLU A 14 0.43 22.46 -2.17
CA GLU A 14 0.74 21.82 -0.90
C GLU A 14 -0.47 21.46 -0.02
N MET A 15 -1.28 20.49 -0.44
CA MET A 15 -1.76 19.52 0.54
C MET A 15 -0.57 18.61 0.88
N GLY A 16 0.19 19.01 1.91
CA GLY A 16 1.32 18.23 2.40
C GLY A 16 0.88 16.80 2.66
N ILE A 17 1.67 15.84 2.20
CA ILE A 17 1.48 14.43 2.54
C ILE A 17 1.51 14.34 4.05
N ASN A 18 0.36 14.06 4.69
CA ASN A 18 0.27 13.92 6.15
C ASN A 18 0.35 12.44 6.53
N MET A 19 1.50 11.82 6.25
CA MET A 19 1.78 10.43 6.55
C MET A 19 3.21 10.30 7.04
N ASN A 20 3.42 9.45 8.05
CA ASN A 20 4.73 9.03 8.48
C ASN A 20 5.03 7.59 8.03
N TYR A 21 6.30 7.22 8.01
CA TYR A 21 6.75 5.86 7.79
C TYR A 21 7.76 5.43 8.84
N ALA A 22 7.69 4.17 9.24
CA ALA A 22 8.57 3.58 10.25
C ALA A 22 9.94 3.24 9.66
N GLU A 23 9.98 2.59 8.49
CA GLU A 23 11.19 2.06 7.88
C GLU A 23 11.03 1.87 6.37
N ILE A 24 12.14 1.93 5.65
CA ILE A 24 12.27 1.41 4.28
C ILE A 24 13.35 0.34 4.28
N LYS A 25 13.00 -0.87 3.85
CA LYS A 25 13.97 -1.96 3.63
C LYS A 25 14.29 -2.06 2.15
N TYR A 26 15.50 -1.75 1.82
CA TYR A 26 16.06 -1.98 0.50
C TYR A 26 16.55 -3.43 0.40
N CYS A 27 16.35 -4.07 -0.76
CA CYS A 27 16.74 -5.46 -0.98
C CYS A 27 16.09 -6.47 0.01
N ASP A 28 14.82 -6.26 0.31
CA ASP A 28 14.05 -7.15 1.17
C ASP A 28 13.62 -8.42 0.40
N ILE A 29 13.73 -9.57 1.06
CA ILE A 29 13.33 -10.90 0.53
C ILE A 29 12.21 -11.56 1.33
N ALA A 30 11.74 -10.92 2.41
CA ALA A 30 10.77 -11.51 3.34
C ALA A 30 9.31 -11.18 2.99
N ASN A 31 9.08 -10.06 2.33
CA ASN A 31 7.73 -9.49 2.16
C ASN A 31 7.24 -9.55 0.69
N GLY A 32 7.35 -10.71 0.09
CA GLY A 32 6.94 -11.00 -1.29
C GLY A 32 8.05 -11.71 -2.08
N PRO A 33 7.75 -12.21 -3.28
CA PRO A 33 8.70 -12.96 -4.09
C PRO A 33 9.77 -12.04 -4.69
N GLY A 34 10.98 -12.57 -4.80
CA GLY A 34 12.14 -11.85 -5.34
C GLY A 34 12.73 -10.84 -4.36
N VAL A 35 13.66 -10.02 -4.85
CA VAL A 35 14.25 -8.92 -4.07
C VAL A 35 13.39 -7.68 -4.27
N ARG A 36 13.01 -7.01 -3.19
CA ARG A 36 12.01 -5.93 -3.20
C ARG A 36 12.47 -4.71 -2.42
N THR A 37 11.87 -3.57 -2.69
CA THR A 37 11.87 -2.44 -1.77
C THR A 37 10.58 -2.49 -0.96
N SER A 38 10.69 -2.51 0.36
CA SER A 38 9.54 -2.60 1.28
C SER A 38 9.43 -1.34 2.11
N LEU A 39 8.27 -0.68 2.00
CA LEU A 39 7.91 0.52 2.77
C LEU A 39 6.99 0.14 3.93
N PHE A 40 7.45 0.38 5.15
CA PHE A 40 6.68 0.20 6.37
C PHE A 40 6.05 1.54 6.79
N VAL A 41 4.77 1.72 6.52
CA VAL A 41 4.03 2.93 6.91
C VAL A 41 3.76 2.96 8.42
N SER A 42 3.50 4.14 8.96
CA SER A 42 3.05 4.35 10.35
C SER A 42 1.55 4.64 10.39
N GLY A 43 0.92 4.27 11.51
CA GLY A 43 -0.52 4.38 11.72
C GLY A 43 -1.28 3.09 11.41
N CYS A 44 -1.95 2.55 12.43
CA CYS A 44 -2.81 1.38 12.32
C CYS A 44 -3.84 1.36 13.44
N THR A 45 -5.11 1.27 13.10
CA THR A 45 -6.21 1.19 14.06
C THR A 45 -6.64 -0.23 14.39
N HIS A 46 -6.03 -1.26 13.78
CA HIS A 46 -6.39 -2.67 14.02
C HIS A 46 -5.96 -3.16 15.40
N HIS A 47 -4.78 -2.78 15.87
CA HIS A 47 -4.20 -3.18 17.16
C HIS A 47 -4.27 -4.70 17.38
N CYS A 48 -3.83 -5.48 16.40
CA CYS A 48 -3.88 -6.95 16.48
C CYS A 48 -3.01 -7.47 17.62
N PRO A 49 -3.54 -8.34 18.51
CA PRO A 49 -2.73 -8.98 19.56
C PRO A 49 -1.55 -9.75 18.97
N GLY A 50 -0.35 -9.50 19.52
CA GLY A 50 0.89 -10.14 19.06
C GLY A 50 1.40 -9.62 17.71
N CYS A 51 0.98 -8.44 17.29
CA CYS A 51 1.51 -7.77 16.10
C CYS A 51 3.04 -7.63 16.22
N PHE A 52 3.77 -7.97 15.17
CA PHE A 52 5.24 -7.86 15.17
C PHE A 52 5.74 -6.40 15.10
N ASN A 53 4.86 -5.45 14.78
CA ASN A 53 5.22 -4.05 14.56
C ASN A 53 4.28 -3.09 15.33
N GLU A 54 4.08 -3.35 16.62
CA GLU A 54 3.17 -2.54 17.48
C GLU A 54 3.56 -1.06 17.53
N ILE A 55 4.86 -0.74 17.42
CA ILE A 55 5.34 0.64 17.43
C ILE A 55 4.79 1.45 16.24
N ALA A 56 4.50 0.80 15.13
CA ALA A 56 3.93 1.43 13.94
C ALA A 56 2.40 1.64 14.03
N TRP A 57 1.74 1.34 15.15
CA TRP A 57 0.34 1.73 15.35
C TRP A 57 0.19 3.24 15.51
N ASP A 58 1.22 3.90 16.06
CA ASP A 58 1.24 5.35 16.20
C ASP A 58 1.44 6.03 14.83
N PHE A 59 0.51 6.91 14.46
CA PHE A 59 0.57 7.66 13.20
C PHE A 59 1.74 8.65 13.14
N GLU A 60 2.21 9.11 14.28
CA GLU A 60 3.34 10.06 14.39
C GLU A 60 4.70 9.35 14.45
N TYR A 61 4.72 8.01 14.52
CA TYR A 61 5.97 7.26 14.62
C TYR A 61 6.80 7.36 13.34
N GLY A 62 8.12 7.44 13.52
CA GLY A 62 9.10 7.37 12.43
C GLY A 62 9.38 8.73 11.80
N LYS A 63 9.33 8.81 10.48
CA LYS A 63 9.72 9.99 9.71
C LYS A 63 8.58 10.46 8.82
N PRO A 64 8.48 11.78 8.55
CA PRO A 64 7.54 12.30 7.57
C PRO A 64 7.79 11.69 6.19
N PHE A 65 6.73 11.26 5.53
CA PHE A 65 6.77 10.77 4.16
C PHE A 65 6.69 11.96 3.21
N THR A 66 7.74 12.19 2.43
CA THR A 66 7.91 13.37 1.58
C THR A 66 8.16 12.97 0.12
N GLN A 67 8.18 13.93 -0.79
CA GLN A 67 8.57 13.69 -2.17
C GLN A 67 10.01 13.14 -2.26
N GLU A 68 10.91 13.60 -1.41
CA GLU A 68 12.29 13.07 -1.34
C GLU A 68 12.29 11.58 -0.99
N THR A 69 11.38 11.16 -0.08
CA THR A 69 11.21 9.74 0.27
C THR A 69 10.70 8.94 -0.93
N ILE A 70 9.73 9.47 -1.67
CA ILE A 70 9.23 8.87 -2.90
C ILE A 70 10.37 8.72 -3.92
N ASP A 71 11.15 9.77 -4.15
CA ASP A 71 12.26 9.76 -5.09
C ASP A 71 13.33 8.72 -4.72
N ALA A 72 13.65 8.57 -3.43
CA ALA A 72 14.57 7.55 -2.93
C ALA A 72 14.03 6.12 -3.18
N ILE A 73 12.73 5.89 -2.94
CA ILE A 73 12.09 4.60 -3.23
C ILE A 73 12.11 4.32 -4.72
N LEU A 74 11.76 5.28 -5.57
CA LEU A 74 11.79 5.11 -7.03
C LEU A 74 13.19 4.79 -7.54
N ALA A 75 14.22 5.48 -7.04
CA ALA A 75 15.61 5.19 -7.37
C ALA A 75 16.00 3.75 -6.97
N SER A 76 15.52 3.26 -5.83
CA SER A 76 15.78 1.89 -5.39
C SER A 76 15.11 0.81 -6.26
N LEU A 77 14.09 1.18 -7.02
CA LEU A 77 13.38 0.27 -7.93
C LEU A 77 14.04 0.17 -9.31
N GLU A 78 14.99 1.05 -9.65
CA GLU A 78 15.64 1.06 -10.98
C GLU A 78 16.39 -0.23 -11.32
N PRO A 79 17.15 -0.86 -10.39
CA PRO A 79 17.90 -2.06 -10.73
C PRO A 79 17.02 -3.20 -11.24
N GLY A 80 17.46 -3.87 -12.30
CA GLY A 80 16.67 -4.93 -12.96
C GLY A 80 16.37 -6.13 -12.07
N TYR A 81 17.19 -6.38 -11.04
CA TYR A 81 16.99 -7.48 -10.10
C TYR A 81 15.91 -7.19 -9.03
N ILE A 82 15.48 -5.94 -8.86
CA ILE A 82 14.41 -5.60 -7.94
C ILE A 82 13.06 -5.97 -8.58
N ALA A 83 12.34 -6.90 -7.96
CA ALA A 83 11.08 -7.43 -8.46
C ALA A 83 9.92 -6.42 -8.36
N GLY A 84 9.94 -5.56 -7.35
CA GLY A 84 8.90 -4.56 -7.17
C GLY A 84 8.88 -3.90 -5.79
N LEU A 85 7.77 -3.26 -5.50
CA LEU A 85 7.49 -2.52 -4.26
C LEU A 85 6.57 -3.35 -3.36
N THR A 86 6.81 -3.32 -2.05
CA THR A 86 5.89 -3.85 -1.04
C THR A 86 5.49 -2.76 -0.07
N LEU A 87 4.20 -2.64 0.21
CA LEU A 87 3.61 -1.74 1.19
C LEU A 87 3.11 -2.54 2.39
N LEU A 88 3.56 -2.20 3.58
CA LEU A 88 3.17 -2.85 4.82
C LEU A 88 3.52 -1.94 6.02
N GLY A 89 3.61 -2.50 7.22
CA GLY A 89 4.06 -1.80 8.42
C GLY A 89 2.92 -1.59 9.39
N GLY A 90 2.41 -0.39 9.52
CA GLY A 90 1.12 -0.08 10.14
C GLY A 90 -0.02 -0.58 9.25
N GLU A 91 -0.87 0.30 8.77
CA GLU A 91 -1.96 -0.08 7.85
C GLU A 91 -1.96 0.83 6.61
N PRO A 92 -1.56 0.31 5.44
CA PRO A 92 -1.58 1.10 4.20
C PRO A 92 -2.96 1.62 3.80
N PHE A 93 -4.05 0.95 4.21
CA PHE A 93 -5.41 1.36 3.91
C PHE A 93 -6.05 2.28 4.96
N GLU A 94 -5.31 2.76 5.98
CA GLU A 94 -5.76 3.94 6.72
C GLU A 94 -5.92 5.12 5.76
N TYR A 95 -6.98 5.93 5.92
CA TYR A 95 -7.31 6.97 4.95
C TYR A 95 -6.15 7.94 4.67
N ALA A 96 -5.48 8.40 5.73
CA ALA A 96 -4.32 9.29 5.61
C ALA A 96 -3.16 8.62 4.85
N ASN A 97 -2.92 7.32 5.10
CA ASN A 97 -1.89 6.55 4.43
C ASN A 97 -2.21 6.32 2.95
N GLN A 98 -3.48 6.07 2.60
CA GLN A 98 -3.89 5.97 1.20
C GLN A 98 -3.56 7.24 0.42
N GLN A 99 -3.87 8.41 0.98
CA GLN A 99 -3.60 9.70 0.35
C GLN A 99 -2.09 9.93 0.17
N GLY A 100 -1.29 9.57 1.17
CA GLY A 100 0.17 9.69 1.10
C GLY A 100 0.83 8.72 0.12
N LEU A 101 0.30 7.49 0.02
CA LEU A 101 0.86 6.45 -0.83
C LEU A 101 0.50 6.60 -2.31
N LEU A 102 -0.63 7.22 -2.63
CA LEU A 102 -1.13 7.29 -4.00
C LEU A 102 -0.10 7.89 -4.99
N PRO A 103 0.59 9.02 -4.69
CA PRO A 103 1.62 9.57 -5.58
C PRO A 103 2.78 8.59 -5.83
N LEU A 104 3.19 7.82 -4.82
CA LEU A 104 4.23 6.80 -4.97
C LEU A 104 3.78 5.70 -5.94
N LEU A 105 2.54 5.21 -5.79
CA LEU A 105 2.00 4.14 -6.64
C LEU A 105 1.86 4.58 -8.10
N GLN A 106 1.35 5.81 -8.32
CA GLN A 106 1.24 6.42 -9.65
C GLN A 106 2.60 6.51 -10.32
N GLN A 107 3.61 7.08 -9.63
CA GLN A 107 4.95 7.24 -10.15
C GLN A 107 5.65 5.89 -10.38
N THR A 108 5.44 4.92 -9.48
CA THR A 108 6.01 3.57 -9.64
C THR A 108 5.49 2.90 -10.90
N LYS A 109 4.19 2.88 -11.14
CA LYS A 109 3.60 2.25 -12.33
C LYS A 109 3.91 3.03 -13.61
N SER A 110 4.02 4.35 -13.54
CA SER A 110 4.41 5.18 -14.69
C SER A 110 5.87 4.91 -15.12
N ARG A 111 6.80 4.84 -14.17
CA ARG A 111 8.24 4.65 -14.46
C ARG A 111 8.62 3.19 -14.65
N PHE A 112 7.95 2.27 -13.94
CA PHE A 112 8.29 0.86 -13.89
C PHE A 112 7.04 -0.03 -14.06
N PRO A 113 6.35 0.02 -15.21
CA PRO A 113 5.09 -0.72 -15.40
C PRO A 113 5.23 -2.24 -15.24
N GLN A 114 6.45 -2.77 -15.45
CA GLN A 114 6.75 -4.20 -15.31
C GLN A 114 6.97 -4.65 -13.86
N LYS A 115 7.18 -3.73 -12.92
CA LYS A 115 7.40 -4.08 -11.51
C LYS A 115 6.08 -4.23 -10.78
N ASN A 116 5.93 -5.33 -10.05
CA ASN A 116 4.69 -5.59 -9.32
C ASN A 116 4.68 -4.87 -7.96
N ILE A 117 3.47 -4.56 -7.50
CA ILE A 117 3.22 -3.93 -6.21
C ILE A 117 2.44 -4.91 -5.34
N TRP A 118 3.02 -5.24 -4.19
CA TRP A 118 2.41 -6.01 -3.12
C TRP A 118 1.97 -5.08 -2.01
N CYS A 119 0.83 -5.38 -1.37
CA CYS A 119 0.35 -4.64 -0.22
C CYS A 119 -0.19 -5.59 0.83
N PHE A 120 0.11 -5.32 2.10
CA PHE A 120 -0.41 -6.04 3.25
C PHE A 120 -1.42 -5.17 3.98
N THR A 121 -2.55 -5.73 4.36
CA THR A 121 -3.60 -5.02 5.08
C THR A 121 -4.31 -5.92 6.08
N GLY A 122 -4.77 -5.35 7.17
CA GLY A 122 -5.66 -6.04 8.11
C GLY A 122 -7.12 -6.04 7.66
N TYR A 123 -7.49 -5.22 6.69
CA TYR A 123 -8.85 -5.18 6.13
C TYR A 123 -9.10 -6.35 5.17
N LEU A 124 -10.36 -6.72 4.99
CA LEU A 124 -10.76 -7.74 4.00
C LEU A 124 -11.07 -7.09 2.65
N PHE A 125 -10.49 -7.63 1.59
CA PHE A 125 -10.61 -7.11 0.23
C PHE A 125 -12.07 -6.91 -0.21
N ASP A 126 -12.87 -7.95 -0.07
CA ASP A 126 -14.27 -7.98 -0.55
C ASP A 126 -15.23 -7.22 0.36
N LYS A 127 -15.06 -7.32 1.68
CA LYS A 127 -16.01 -6.76 2.65
C LYS A 127 -15.70 -5.30 3.04
N ASP A 128 -14.43 -5.05 3.37
CA ASP A 128 -14.05 -3.74 3.91
C ASP A 128 -13.60 -2.81 2.79
N ILE A 129 -12.68 -3.26 1.93
CA ILE A 129 -12.08 -2.40 0.91
C ILE A 129 -13.05 -2.17 -0.24
N CYS A 130 -13.45 -3.23 -0.97
CA CYS A 130 -14.38 -3.09 -2.09
C CYS A 130 -15.80 -2.76 -1.65
N GLY A 131 -16.28 -3.36 -0.55
CA GLY A 131 -17.66 -3.22 -0.08
C GLY A 131 -17.96 -1.95 0.70
N GLN A 132 -16.94 -1.23 1.20
CA GLN A 132 -17.14 -0.02 2.01
C GLN A 132 -16.22 1.13 1.60
N MET A 133 -14.90 0.93 1.60
CA MET A 133 -13.95 2.01 1.37
C MET A 133 -14.01 2.54 -0.07
N CYS A 134 -14.16 1.66 -1.06
CA CYS A 134 -14.30 2.07 -2.45
C CYS A 134 -15.58 2.88 -2.74
N GLU A 135 -16.63 2.67 -1.96
CA GLU A 135 -17.85 3.48 -2.07
C GLU A 135 -17.68 4.85 -1.41
N LYS A 136 -16.88 4.90 -0.35
CA LYS A 136 -16.69 6.10 0.47
C LYS A 136 -15.58 7.01 -0.05
N TRP A 137 -14.52 6.43 -0.61
CA TRP A 137 -13.29 7.16 -0.98
C TRP A 137 -12.79 6.77 -2.38
N ASP A 138 -12.71 7.72 -3.28
CA ASP A 138 -12.16 7.51 -4.63
C ASP A 138 -10.69 7.12 -4.59
N VAL A 139 -9.91 7.64 -3.62
CA VAL A 139 -8.50 7.28 -3.42
C VAL A 139 -8.31 5.77 -3.23
N THR A 140 -9.27 5.07 -2.60
CA THR A 140 -9.19 3.61 -2.41
C THR A 140 -9.28 2.87 -3.74
N ARG A 141 -10.23 3.25 -4.61
CA ARG A 141 -10.34 2.66 -5.95
C ARG A 141 -9.07 2.88 -6.77
N GLU A 142 -8.56 4.10 -6.73
CA GLU A 142 -7.36 4.44 -7.47
C GLU A 142 -6.15 3.68 -6.95
N MET A 143 -5.96 3.60 -5.63
CA MET A 143 -4.90 2.82 -5.00
C MET A 143 -4.95 1.34 -5.40
N LEU A 144 -6.15 0.71 -5.37
CA LEU A 144 -6.33 -0.68 -5.80
C LEU A 144 -5.94 -0.92 -7.25
N SER A 145 -6.15 0.06 -8.14
CA SER A 145 -5.81 -0.08 -9.56
C SER A 145 -4.31 -0.26 -9.81
N TYR A 146 -3.46 0.14 -8.87
CA TYR A 146 -2.00 0.02 -8.95
C TYR A 146 -1.45 -1.23 -8.24
N ILE A 147 -2.21 -1.85 -7.34
CA ILE A 147 -1.77 -3.01 -6.55
C ILE A 147 -1.99 -4.29 -7.36
N ASP A 148 -0.96 -5.12 -7.46
CA ASP A 148 -1.04 -6.40 -8.16
C ASP A 148 -1.45 -7.53 -7.21
N VAL A 149 -0.87 -7.55 -6.00
CA VAL A 149 -1.14 -8.59 -4.99
C VAL A 149 -1.44 -7.96 -3.63
N LEU A 150 -2.52 -8.41 -3.01
CA LEU A 150 -2.94 -7.99 -1.68
C LEU A 150 -2.90 -9.19 -0.72
N VAL A 151 -2.19 -9.05 0.39
CA VAL A 151 -2.31 -9.97 1.52
C VAL A 151 -3.27 -9.34 2.51
N ASP A 152 -4.46 -9.90 2.63
CA ASP A 152 -5.57 -9.33 3.40
C ASP A 152 -5.92 -10.12 4.66
N GLY A 153 -6.58 -9.44 5.59
CA GLY A 153 -7.06 -10.01 6.85
C GLY A 153 -6.16 -9.72 8.04
N LYS A 154 -6.79 -9.51 9.20
CA LYS A 154 -6.08 -9.24 10.46
C LYS A 154 -5.17 -10.39 10.85
N PHE A 155 -3.99 -10.06 11.37
CA PHE A 155 -3.13 -11.05 12.00
C PHE A 155 -3.84 -11.67 13.22
N MET A 156 -3.81 -12.99 13.31
CA MET A 156 -4.37 -13.76 14.42
C MET A 156 -3.27 -14.62 15.04
N GLN A 157 -2.91 -14.30 16.31
CA GLN A 157 -1.80 -14.93 17.02
C GLN A 157 -1.95 -16.45 17.11
N GLU A 158 -3.16 -16.94 17.33
CA GLU A 158 -3.49 -18.37 17.43
C GLU A 158 -3.36 -19.14 16.11
N LEU A 159 -3.37 -18.41 14.99
CA LEU A 159 -3.24 -18.97 13.64
C LEU A 159 -1.86 -18.68 13.02
N LYS A 160 -0.92 -18.16 13.82
CA LYS A 160 0.45 -17.89 13.40
C LYS A 160 1.17 -19.16 12.96
N SER A 161 1.85 -19.11 11.82
CA SER A 161 2.70 -20.20 11.33
C SER A 161 3.86 -19.66 10.50
N LEU A 162 5.05 -20.19 10.73
CA LEU A 162 6.26 -19.85 9.98
C LEU A 162 6.33 -20.53 8.61
N ASN A 163 5.46 -21.51 8.35
CA ASN A 163 5.41 -22.25 7.08
C ASN A 163 4.54 -21.56 6.01
N LEU A 164 3.92 -20.43 6.34
CA LEU A 164 3.05 -19.72 5.43
C LEU A 164 3.89 -18.83 4.47
N LYS A 165 3.54 -18.86 3.19
CA LYS A 165 4.20 -18.00 2.20
C LYS A 165 3.68 -16.57 2.30
N PHE A 166 4.56 -15.65 2.68
CA PHE A 166 4.32 -14.19 2.70
C PHE A 166 3.07 -13.77 3.46
N LYS A 167 2.72 -14.45 4.55
CA LYS A 167 1.64 -14.07 5.48
C LYS A 167 1.93 -14.55 6.89
N GLY A 168 1.38 -13.86 7.88
CA GLY A 168 1.71 -14.12 9.30
C GLY A 168 0.81 -15.17 9.95
N SER A 169 -0.45 -15.30 9.51
CA SER A 169 -1.43 -16.23 10.06
C SER A 169 -2.28 -16.88 8.96
N SER A 170 -2.77 -18.09 9.22
CA SER A 170 -3.41 -18.93 8.19
C SER A 170 -4.75 -18.38 7.68
N ASN A 171 -5.42 -17.53 8.44
CA ASN A 171 -6.65 -16.86 8.02
C ASN A 171 -6.44 -15.79 6.94
N GLN A 172 -5.21 -15.28 6.78
CA GLN A 172 -4.90 -14.28 5.75
C GLN A 172 -4.92 -14.89 4.36
N ARG A 173 -5.35 -14.10 3.37
CA ARG A 173 -5.45 -14.50 1.96
C ARG A 173 -4.43 -13.73 1.13
N THR A 174 -3.88 -14.38 0.11
CA THR A 174 -3.03 -13.71 -0.90
C THR A 174 -3.82 -13.61 -2.19
N ILE A 175 -4.21 -12.41 -2.57
CA ILE A 175 -5.22 -12.10 -3.58
C ILE A 175 -4.57 -11.44 -4.79
N LEU A 176 -4.91 -11.92 -5.99
CA LEU A 176 -4.61 -11.28 -7.27
C LEU A 176 -5.62 -10.14 -7.49
N VAL A 177 -5.20 -8.91 -7.27
CA VAL A 177 -6.13 -7.76 -7.18
C VAL A 177 -6.83 -7.50 -8.51
N GLN A 178 -6.09 -7.40 -9.62
CA GLN A 178 -6.68 -7.04 -10.91
C GLN A 178 -7.65 -8.11 -11.43
N GLU A 179 -7.31 -9.39 -11.24
CA GLU A 179 -8.20 -10.50 -11.57
C GLU A 179 -9.46 -10.52 -10.69
N SER A 180 -9.29 -10.19 -9.41
CA SER A 180 -10.40 -10.13 -8.45
C SER A 180 -11.35 -8.98 -8.78
N LEU A 181 -10.83 -7.81 -9.15
CA LEU A 181 -11.64 -6.67 -9.58
C LEU A 181 -12.43 -6.99 -10.86
N ALA A 182 -11.80 -7.64 -11.84
CA ALA A 182 -12.45 -8.06 -13.08
C ALA A 182 -13.54 -9.11 -12.84
N LYS A 183 -13.32 -10.04 -11.90
CA LYS A 183 -14.26 -11.12 -11.57
C LYS A 183 -15.38 -10.68 -10.62
N GLY A 184 -15.17 -9.61 -9.84
CA GLY A 184 -16.08 -9.19 -8.78
C GLY A 184 -16.04 -10.06 -7.51
N SER A 185 -15.00 -10.88 -7.35
CA SER A 185 -14.79 -11.72 -6.16
C SER A 185 -13.31 -12.08 -6.02
N PRO A 186 -12.82 -12.38 -4.78
CA PRO A 186 -11.41 -12.69 -4.55
C PRO A 186 -10.90 -13.85 -5.40
N VAL A 187 -9.80 -13.65 -6.10
CA VAL A 187 -9.01 -14.66 -6.80
C VAL A 187 -7.71 -14.85 -6.02
N LEU A 188 -7.47 -16.05 -5.52
CA LEU A 188 -6.32 -16.35 -4.69
C LEU A 188 -5.09 -16.70 -5.53
N LEU A 189 -3.92 -16.23 -5.09
CA LEU A 189 -2.63 -16.60 -5.68
C LEU A 189 -2.16 -17.98 -5.18
N PHE A 190 -2.52 -18.33 -3.90
CA PHE A 190 -2.21 -19.61 -3.26
C PHE A 190 -3.43 -20.18 -2.55
#